data_978d4e6e83604efcaeb9ed02a026220e
#
_entry.id   978d4e6e83604efcaeb9ed02a026220e
#
_cell.length_a   1.000
_cell.length_b   1.000
_cell.length_c   1.000
_cell.angle_alpha   90.00
_cell.angle_beta   90.00
_cell.angle_gamma   90.00
#
_symmetry.space_group_name_H-M   'P 1'
#
loop_
_entity.id
_entity.type
_entity.pdbx_description
1 polymer ?
#
loop_
_entity_poly.entity_id
_entity_poly.type
_entity_poly.pdbx_seq_one_letter_code
_entity_poly.pdbx_strand_id
1 'polypeptide(L)'
;MIRNRRNSGFTLIELMIVIAIIAILAAILVPNFIRARAQGQVTACKSNLKNIGTALEMYATDNAGRYPNALGDLTTAAGAGGGYLKTIPECPSAGSDTYTAAYHHTSNPDAYSVECSGTNHSAVNLAANCPWMDSATGLHETH
;
A
#
# COMPACT_ATOMS: atom_id res chain seq x y z
N MET A 1 34.63 2.53 55.79
CA MET A 1 33.17 2.55 56.04
C MET A 1 32.48 2.19 54.74
N ILE A 2 31.98 0.98 54.55
CA ILE A 2 31.30 0.53 53.33
C ILE A 2 29.81 0.82 53.55
N ARG A 3 29.26 1.76 52.78
CA ARG A 3 27.84 2.17 52.81
C ARG A 3 27.02 1.08 52.15
N ASN A 4 26.33 0.27 52.94
CA ASN A 4 25.45 -0.78 52.48
C ASN A 4 24.23 -0.12 51.74
N ARG A 5 24.21 -0.19 50.41
CA ARG A 5 23.02 0.25 49.61
C ARG A 5 21.92 -0.76 49.89
N ARG A 6 20.85 -0.34 50.55
CA ARG A 6 19.62 -1.10 50.67
C ARG A 6 19.04 -1.29 49.28
N ASN A 7 19.14 -2.50 48.74
CA ASN A 7 18.38 -2.88 47.57
C ASN A 7 16.88 -2.94 47.97
N SER A 8 16.10 -1.95 47.59
CA SER A 8 14.63 -2.01 47.70
C SER A 8 14.15 -3.04 46.68
N GLY A 9 13.62 -4.16 47.12
CA GLY A 9 12.98 -5.16 46.29
C GLY A 9 11.62 -4.68 45.78
N PHE A 10 11.25 -5.08 44.57
CA PHE A 10 9.93 -4.78 44.00
C PHE A 10 8.87 -5.69 44.63
N THR A 11 7.73 -5.15 44.99
CA THR A 11 6.64 -5.95 45.56
C THR A 11 5.80 -6.60 44.47
N LEU A 12 5.23 -7.77 44.74
CA LEU A 12 4.36 -8.48 43.82
C LEU A 12 3.13 -7.65 43.44
N ILE A 13 2.60 -6.87 44.39
CA ILE A 13 1.43 -6.02 44.16
C ILE A 13 1.74 -4.82 43.26
N GLU A 14 2.93 -4.22 43.35
CA GLU A 14 3.37 -3.17 42.42
C GLU A 14 3.43 -3.69 40.98
N LEU A 15 3.94 -4.92 40.77
CA LEU A 15 3.96 -5.53 39.45
C LEU A 15 2.55 -5.82 38.94
N MET A 16 1.65 -6.33 39.80
CA MET A 16 0.27 -6.63 39.41
C MET A 16 -0.50 -5.39 38.97
N ILE A 17 -0.34 -4.27 39.67
CA ILE A 17 -0.99 -3.00 39.31
C ILE A 17 -0.49 -2.51 37.95
N VAL A 18 0.81 -2.58 37.68
CA VAL A 18 1.41 -2.13 36.42
C VAL A 18 0.88 -2.94 35.25
N ILE A 19 0.87 -4.29 35.34
CA ILE A 19 0.33 -5.11 34.25
C ILE A 19 -1.16 -4.91 34.04
N ALA A 20 -1.94 -4.67 35.10
CA ALA A 20 -3.36 -4.37 34.99
C ALA A 20 -3.61 -3.06 34.22
N ILE A 21 -2.86 -2.00 34.51
CA ILE A 21 -2.95 -0.73 33.78
C ILE A 21 -2.55 -0.91 32.31
N ILE A 22 -1.45 -1.61 32.05
CA ILE A 22 -1.00 -1.90 30.67
C ILE A 22 -2.07 -2.68 29.91
N ALA A 23 -2.70 -3.68 30.53
CA ALA A 23 -3.76 -4.47 29.89
C ALA A 23 -4.96 -3.62 29.50
N ILE A 24 -5.41 -2.69 30.37
CA ILE A 24 -6.51 -1.78 30.07
C ILE A 24 -6.16 -0.84 28.92
N LEU A 25 -4.97 -0.26 28.93
CA LEU A 25 -4.51 0.63 27.86
C LEU A 25 -4.38 -0.12 26.53
N ALA A 26 -3.80 -1.33 26.54
CA ALA A 26 -3.64 -2.15 25.36
C ALA A 26 -5.00 -2.54 24.74
N ALA A 27 -6.00 -2.86 25.56
CA ALA A 27 -7.34 -3.23 25.09
C ALA A 27 -8.00 -2.10 24.25
N ILE A 28 -7.71 -0.85 24.53
CA ILE A 28 -8.24 0.30 23.78
C ILE A 28 -7.35 0.63 22.56
N LEU A 29 -6.03 0.53 22.71
CA LEU A 29 -5.08 0.96 21.69
C LEU A 29 -4.96 -0.03 20.52
N VAL A 30 -4.96 -1.34 20.79
CA VAL A 30 -4.74 -2.37 19.77
C VAL A 30 -5.76 -2.31 18.63
N PRO A 31 -7.09 -2.28 18.86
CA PRO A 31 -8.08 -2.23 17.77
C PRO A 31 -7.96 -0.96 16.93
N ASN A 32 -7.64 0.16 17.54
CA ASN A 32 -7.44 1.43 16.84
C ASN A 32 -6.17 1.42 16.00
N PHE A 33 -5.10 0.81 16.50
CA PHE A 33 -3.84 0.67 15.77
C PHE A 33 -3.98 -0.21 14.52
N ILE A 34 -4.74 -1.32 14.61
CA ILE A 34 -5.00 -2.20 13.47
C ILE A 34 -5.73 -1.44 12.36
N ARG A 35 -6.75 -0.65 12.69
CA ARG A 35 -7.48 0.18 11.72
C ARG A 35 -6.58 1.25 11.09
N ALA A 36 -5.80 1.95 11.89
CA ALA A 36 -4.88 2.97 11.40
C ALA A 36 -3.82 2.39 10.47
N ARG A 37 -3.29 1.21 10.79
CA ARG A 37 -2.36 0.47 9.92
C ARG A 37 -3.01 0.10 8.59
N ALA A 38 -4.22 -0.44 8.60
CA ALA A 38 -4.94 -0.80 7.38
C ALA A 38 -5.20 0.43 6.49
N GLN A 39 -5.57 1.57 7.08
CA GLN A 39 -5.74 2.84 6.35
C GLN A 39 -4.42 3.33 5.73
N GLY A 40 -3.30 3.19 6.43
CA GLY A 40 -1.98 3.50 5.90
C GLY A 40 -1.61 2.63 4.69
N GLN A 41 -1.94 1.34 4.72
CA GLN A 41 -1.71 0.42 3.61
C GLN A 41 -2.54 0.81 2.37
N VAL A 42 -3.81 1.20 2.54
CA VAL A 42 -4.63 1.73 1.43
C VAL A 42 -4.01 2.99 0.83
N THR A 43 -3.58 3.92 1.68
CA THR A 43 -2.95 5.16 1.21
C THR A 43 -1.68 4.88 0.40
N ALA A 44 -0.86 3.94 0.84
CA ALA A 44 0.32 3.51 0.10
C ALA A 44 -0.04 2.82 -1.22
N CYS A 45 -1.10 1.98 -1.25
CA CYS A 45 -1.61 1.39 -2.48
C CYS A 45 -2.09 2.43 -3.49
N LYS A 46 -2.80 3.46 -3.04
CA LYS A 46 -3.20 4.61 -3.88
C LYS A 46 -2.00 5.37 -4.45
N SER A 47 -0.95 5.54 -3.64
CA SER A 47 0.30 6.16 -4.09
C SER A 47 0.98 5.31 -5.18
N ASN A 48 1.00 3.98 -5.02
CA ASN A 48 1.51 3.06 -6.02
C ASN A 48 0.74 3.17 -7.35
N LEU A 49 -0.59 3.18 -7.31
CA LEU A 49 -1.42 3.35 -8.50
C LEU A 49 -1.15 4.69 -9.20
N LYS A 50 -1.01 5.78 -8.46
CA LYS A 50 -0.65 7.08 -9.03
C LYS A 50 0.74 7.06 -9.70
N ASN A 51 1.72 6.39 -9.09
CA ASN A 51 3.05 6.26 -9.68
C ASN A 51 3.00 5.43 -10.97
N ILE A 52 2.23 4.33 -10.99
CA ILE A 52 2.00 3.52 -12.18
C ILE A 52 1.31 4.36 -13.27
N GLY A 53 0.24 5.07 -12.92
CA GLY A 53 -0.47 5.95 -13.85
C GLY A 53 0.44 7.03 -14.45
N THR A 54 1.24 7.69 -13.63
CA THR A 54 2.22 8.67 -14.13
C THR A 54 3.21 8.04 -15.13
N ALA A 55 3.69 6.83 -14.85
CA ALA A 55 4.59 6.12 -15.75
C ALA A 55 3.90 5.71 -17.06
N LEU A 56 2.62 5.33 -17.02
CA LEU A 56 1.80 5.03 -18.21
C LEU A 56 1.61 6.28 -19.08
N GLU A 57 1.34 7.43 -18.50
CA GLU A 57 1.21 8.71 -19.23
C GLU A 57 2.56 9.14 -19.84
N MET A 58 3.67 8.94 -19.14
CA MET A 58 5.01 9.20 -19.68
C MET A 58 5.29 8.27 -20.86
N TYR A 59 4.99 6.98 -20.73
CA TYR A 59 5.12 6.02 -21.82
C TYR A 59 4.30 6.45 -23.04
N ALA A 60 3.03 6.80 -22.85
CA ALA A 60 2.15 7.22 -23.94
C ALA A 60 2.68 8.48 -24.63
N THR A 61 3.24 9.43 -23.89
CA THR A 61 3.84 10.66 -24.44
C THR A 61 4.97 10.33 -25.42
N ASP A 62 5.81 9.34 -25.09
CA ASP A 62 6.96 8.92 -25.92
C ASP A 62 6.57 7.96 -27.06
N ASN A 63 5.38 7.35 -26.98
CA ASN A 63 4.89 6.33 -27.92
C ASN A 63 3.68 6.78 -28.74
N ALA A 64 3.62 8.07 -29.12
CA ALA A 64 2.59 8.65 -29.98
C ALA A 64 1.16 8.50 -29.41
N GLY A 65 1.01 8.62 -28.10
CA GLY A 65 -0.25 8.54 -27.38
C GLY A 65 -0.75 7.14 -27.11
N ARG A 66 0.09 6.11 -27.25
CA ARG A 66 -0.29 4.71 -27.03
C ARG A 66 0.21 4.20 -25.70
N TYR A 67 -0.67 3.52 -24.97
CA TYR A 67 -0.32 2.84 -23.73
C TYR A 67 0.32 1.47 -24.00
N PRO A 68 1.15 0.94 -23.07
CA PRO A 68 1.81 -0.35 -23.24
C PRO A 68 0.79 -1.51 -23.17
N ASN A 69 1.10 -2.62 -23.85
CA ASN A 69 0.26 -3.81 -23.81
C ASN A 69 0.34 -4.55 -22.46
N ALA A 70 1.47 -4.42 -21.77
CA ALA A 70 1.70 -5.02 -20.46
C ALA A 70 2.38 -4.05 -19.52
N LEU A 71 2.04 -4.12 -18.22
CA LEU A 71 2.63 -3.25 -17.22
C LEU A 71 4.16 -3.42 -17.09
N GLY A 72 4.66 -4.63 -17.40
CA GLY A 72 6.09 -4.94 -17.46
C GLY A 72 6.88 -4.10 -18.46
N ASP A 73 6.25 -3.59 -19.52
CA ASP A 73 6.90 -2.75 -20.52
C ASP A 73 7.41 -1.42 -19.93
N LEU A 74 6.80 -0.96 -18.85
CA LEU A 74 7.25 0.24 -18.12
C LEU A 74 8.62 0.07 -17.46
N THR A 75 9.02 -1.15 -17.16
CA THR A 75 10.31 -1.46 -16.53
C THR A 75 11.40 -1.81 -17.54
N THR A 76 11.02 -2.26 -18.73
CA THR A 76 11.93 -2.74 -19.78
C THR A 76 12.03 -1.82 -20.97
N ALA A 77 11.12 -0.83 -21.11
CA ALA A 77 11.08 0.08 -22.24
C ALA A 77 12.42 0.81 -22.39
N ALA A 78 13.12 0.49 -23.46
CA ALA A 78 14.38 1.07 -23.82
C ALA A 78 14.19 2.43 -24.53
N GLY A 79 13.79 3.42 -23.77
CA GLY A 79 14.07 4.81 -24.12
C GLY A 79 15.48 5.17 -23.67
N ALA A 80 16.08 6.22 -24.22
CA ALA A 80 17.46 6.64 -23.97
C ALA A 80 17.83 6.97 -22.50
N GLY A 81 17.03 6.59 -21.52
CA GLY A 81 17.18 6.88 -20.10
C GLY A 81 16.79 5.78 -19.12
N GLY A 82 16.44 4.57 -19.56
CA GLY A 82 15.94 3.50 -18.67
C GLY A 82 14.40 3.47 -18.60
N GLY A 83 13.82 2.44 -17.97
CA GLY A 83 12.37 2.28 -17.87
C GLY A 83 11.69 3.42 -17.12
N TYR A 84 10.42 3.63 -17.39
CA TYR A 84 9.57 4.64 -16.72
C TYR A 84 9.34 4.31 -15.25
N LEU A 85 9.44 3.02 -14.90
CA LEU A 85 9.48 2.52 -13.53
C LEU A 85 10.73 1.66 -13.35
N LYS A 86 11.38 1.77 -12.22
CA LYS A 86 12.49 0.88 -11.86
C LYS A 86 12.00 -0.54 -11.61
N THR A 87 10.88 -0.66 -10.92
CA THR A 87 10.19 -1.91 -10.60
C THR A 87 8.70 -1.63 -10.46
N ILE A 88 7.86 -2.61 -10.78
CA ILE A 88 6.45 -2.53 -10.44
C ILE A 88 6.31 -2.62 -8.92
N PRO A 89 5.59 -1.70 -8.26
CA PRO A 89 5.43 -1.72 -6.82
C PRO A 89 4.57 -2.90 -6.36
N GLU A 90 4.73 -3.31 -5.10
CA GLU A 90 3.89 -4.33 -4.47
C GLU A 90 2.76 -3.68 -3.67
N CYS A 91 1.62 -4.36 -3.58
CA CYS A 91 0.53 -3.95 -2.69
C CYS A 91 0.95 -4.16 -1.22
N PRO A 92 0.97 -3.12 -0.38
CA PRO A 92 1.44 -3.23 1.01
C PRO A 92 0.59 -4.16 1.89
N SER A 93 -0.64 -4.42 1.48
CA SER A 93 -1.58 -5.30 2.20
C SER A 93 -1.42 -6.76 1.77
N ALA A 94 -1.12 -6.99 0.48
CA ALA A 94 -0.91 -8.33 -0.07
C ALA A 94 0.53 -8.82 0.10
N GLY A 95 1.51 -7.90 0.14
CA GLY A 95 2.94 -8.22 0.14
C GLY A 95 3.43 -8.81 -1.19
N SER A 96 2.73 -8.52 -2.28
CA SER A 96 3.02 -8.99 -3.63
C SER A 96 2.51 -8.01 -4.69
N ASP A 97 2.96 -8.20 -5.94
CA ASP A 97 2.41 -7.47 -7.08
C ASP A 97 0.98 -7.93 -7.37
N THR A 98 0.03 -7.04 -7.19
CA THR A 98 -1.39 -7.25 -7.48
C THR A 98 -1.86 -6.42 -8.67
N TYR A 99 -0.99 -5.62 -9.26
CA TYR A 99 -1.32 -4.66 -10.31
C TYR A 99 -1.11 -5.25 -11.70
N THR A 100 -0.05 -6.03 -11.92
CA THR A 100 0.29 -6.60 -13.22
C THR A 100 -0.81 -7.50 -13.77
N ALA A 101 -1.40 -8.35 -12.92
CA ALA A 101 -2.48 -9.24 -13.33
C ALA A 101 -3.83 -8.52 -13.58
N ALA A 102 -3.97 -7.31 -13.05
CA ALA A 102 -5.17 -6.49 -13.11
C ALA A 102 -5.00 -5.24 -13.97
N TYR A 103 -3.99 -5.23 -14.81
CA TYR A 103 -3.80 -4.21 -15.83
C TYR A 103 -4.55 -4.60 -17.10
N HIS A 104 -5.40 -3.71 -17.57
CA HIS A 104 -6.15 -3.87 -18.81
C HIS A 104 -5.87 -2.70 -19.74
N HIS A 105 -5.55 -3.01 -20.98
CA HIS A 105 -5.34 -2.06 -22.06
C HIS A 105 -6.31 -2.32 -23.19
N THR A 106 -6.85 -1.25 -23.78
CA THR A 106 -7.67 -1.26 -24.99
C THR A 106 -7.05 -0.34 -26.02
N SER A 107 -6.99 -0.79 -27.30
CA SER A 107 -6.33 -0.03 -28.37
C SER A 107 -7.28 0.83 -29.21
N ASN A 108 -8.60 0.75 -28.98
CA ASN A 108 -9.58 1.57 -29.69
C ASN A 108 -10.88 1.75 -28.88
N PRO A 109 -11.06 2.87 -28.14
CA PRO A 109 -10.06 3.93 -27.92
C PRO A 109 -8.83 3.42 -27.13
N ASP A 110 -7.69 4.10 -27.30
CA ASP A 110 -6.49 3.76 -26.54
C ASP A 110 -6.67 4.21 -25.09
N ALA A 111 -6.80 3.24 -24.21
CA ALA A 111 -7.12 3.49 -22.79
C ALA A 111 -6.58 2.35 -21.91
N TYR A 112 -6.36 2.66 -20.64
CA TYR A 112 -6.00 1.65 -19.64
C TYR A 112 -6.86 1.72 -18.40
N SER A 113 -6.92 0.59 -17.70
CA SER A 113 -7.30 0.51 -16.30
C SER A 113 -6.33 -0.38 -15.53
N VAL A 114 -6.07 -0.03 -14.29
CA VAL A 114 -5.22 -0.80 -13.37
C VAL A 114 -5.85 -0.80 -11.99
N GLU A 115 -5.94 -1.95 -11.37
CA GLU A 115 -6.57 -2.12 -10.08
C GLU A 115 -5.68 -2.90 -9.10
N CYS A 116 -5.94 -2.73 -7.80
CA CYS A 116 -5.35 -3.58 -6.78
C CYS A 116 -6.18 -4.86 -6.69
N SER A 117 -5.77 -5.90 -7.42
CA SER A 117 -6.50 -7.16 -7.53
C SER A 117 -6.70 -7.83 -6.17
N GLY A 118 -7.93 -8.30 -5.90
CA GLY A 118 -8.28 -9.07 -4.71
C GLY A 118 -9.00 -8.27 -3.62
N THR A 119 -9.10 -8.87 -2.42
CA THR A 119 -9.79 -8.29 -1.25
C THR A 119 -8.83 -7.75 -0.20
N ASN A 120 -7.66 -7.28 -0.63
CA ASN A 120 -6.52 -6.92 0.23
C ASN A 120 -6.82 -5.76 1.21
N HIS A 121 -7.85 -4.96 0.93
CA HIS A 121 -8.22 -3.78 1.72
C HIS A 121 -9.59 -3.89 2.42
N SER A 122 -10.09 -5.11 2.58
CA SER A 122 -11.37 -5.39 3.26
C SER A 122 -11.42 -4.91 4.72
N ALA A 123 -10.27 -4.82 5.40
CA ALA A 123 -10.17 -4.31 6.77
C ALA A 123 -10.61 -2.85 6.95
N VAL A 124 -10.71 -2.08 5.85
CA VAL A 124 -11.21 -0.69 5.81
C VAL A 124 -12.48 -0.58 4.97
N ASN A 125 -13.19 -1.67 4.75
CA ASN A 125 -14.43 -1.77 3.99
C ASN A 125 -14.33 -1.33 2.52
N LEU A 126 -13.15 -1.43 1.90
CA LEU A 126 -13.02 -1.29 0.46
C LEU A 126 -13.50 -2.57 -0.25
N ALA A 127 -14.18 -2.38 -1.38
CA ALA A 127 -14.60 -3.46 -2.24
C ALA A 127 -13.41 -4.25 -2.79
N ALA A 128 -13.67 -5.43 -3.34
CA ALA A 128 -12.67 -6.20 -4.07
C ALA A 128 -12.13 -5.36 -5.24
N ASN A 129 -10.86 -5.55 -5.59
CA ASN A 129 -10.17 -4.86 -6.68
C ASN A 129 -10.11 -3.32 -6.52
N CYS A 130 -10.21 -2.83 -5.30
CA CYS A 130 -10.07 -1.40 -4.97
C CYS A 130 -8.81 -1.16 -4.12
N PRO A 131 -8.16 0.00 -4.25
CA PRO A 131 -8.42 1.08 -5.20
C PRO A 131 -8.04 0.74 -6.65
N TRP A 132 -8.60 1.46 -7.61
CA TRP A 132 -8.31 1.30 -9.03
C TRP A 132 -8.13 2.66 -9.73
N MET A 133 -7.55 2.66 -10.93
CA MET A 133 -7.26 3.86 -11.71
C MET A 133 -7.47 3.60 -13.19
N ASP A 134 -7.98 4.59 -13.91
CA ASP A 134 -8.10 4.57 -15.37
C ASP A 134 -7.53 5.85 -16.03
N SER A 135 -7.36 5.78 -17.34
CA SER A 135 -6.85 6.87 -18.15
C SER A 135 -7.80 8.07 -18.31
N ALA A 136 -9.10 7.87 -18.08
CA ALA A 136 -10.12 8.88 -18.33
C ALA A 136 -10.46 9.70 -17.08
N THR A 137 -10.59 9.05 -15.94
CA THR A 137 -11.14 9.65 -14.71
C THR A 137 -10.18 9.62 -13.54
N GLY A 138 -9.07 8.87 -13.65
CA GLY A 138 -8.02 8.80 -12.65
C GLY A 138 -8.26 7.78 -11.55
N LEU A 139 -7.91 8.11 -10.30
CA LEU A 139 -7.94 7.19 -9.17
C LEU A 139 -9.31 7.11 -8.51
N HIS A 140 -9.78 5.88 -8.27
CA HIS A 140 -11.06 5.56 -7.63
C HIS A 140 -10.89 4.64 -6.41
N GLU A 141 -11.85 4.73 -5.49
CA GLU A 141 -11.91 3.91 -4.26
C GLU A 141 -13.05 2.90 -4.27
N THR A 142 -14.01 3.08 -5.17
CA THR A 142 -15.21 2.24 -5.32
C THR A 142 -15.46 1.94 -6.78
N HIS A 143 -16.06 0.79 -7.06
CA HIS A 143 -16.58 0.42 -8.40
C HIS A 143 -18.01 0.88 -8.58
#